data_083ae8389a4ea25affc1bbae09925401
#
_entry.id   083ae8389a4ea25affc1bbae09925401
#
_cell.length_a   1.000
_cell.length_b   1.000
_cell.length_c   1.000
_cell.angle_alpha   90.00
_cell.angle_beta   90.00
_cell.angle_gamma   90.00
#
_symmetry.space_group_name_H-M   'P 1'
#
loop_
_entity.id
_entity.type
_entity.pdbx_description
1 polymer ?
#
loop_
_entity_poly.entity_id
_entity_poly.type
_entity_poly.pdbx_seq_one_letter_code
_entity_poly.pdbx_strand_id
1 'polypeptide(L)'
;VLMAAGAPRGVAAAEIKVLTAGAFKQVLLVLVPEFEKQTGHKVILENDTVGALTKRIEGGEAFDLAVLTPAAVNDLSAKGKFVAGSRTNLGRVGVGVVVKEGAPKPDLSSVDAFKRALLAAKSVAYIDPAAGGSSGIYVSGLLDKLGVAAEVKPKAKLIPGGAVAEHIARGEAELG
;
A
#
# COMPACT_ATOMS: atom_id res chain seq x y z
N VAL A 1 -15.33 3.40 59.25
CA VAL A 1 -15.06 3.97 57.92
C VAL A 1 -14.65 2.84 57.04
N LEU A 2 -15.56 2.35 56.16
CA LEU A 2 -15.28 1.31 55.17
C LEU A 2 -14.66 1.99 53.95
N MET A 3 -13.37 1.78 53.65
CA MET A 3 -12.77 2.14 52.38
C MET A 3 -13.07 1.01 51.35
N ALA A 4 -13.93 1.29 50.40
CA ALA A 4 -14.12 0.43 49.24
C ALA A 4 -12.93 0.63 48.31
N ALA A 5 -12.03 -0.36 48.25
CA ALA A 5 -10.97 -0.42 47.23
C ALA A 5 -11.64 -0.68 45.89
N GLY A 6 -11.67 0.34 45.04
CA GLY A 6 -12.09 0.18 43.63
C GLY A 6 -11.13 -0.74 42.90
N ALA A 7 -11.58 -1.93 42.53
CA ALA A 7 -10.81 -2.82 41.65
C ALA A 7 -10.53 -2.12 40.32
N PRO A 8 -9.32 -2.20 39.76
CA PRO A 8 -9.05 -1.68 38.44
C PRO A 8 -9.96 -2.39 37.43
N ARG A 9 -10.81 -1.62 36.74
CA ARG A 9 -11.58 -2.13 35.60
C ARG A 9 -10.59 -2.48 34.53
N GLY A 10 -10.25 -3.75 34.43
CA GLY A 10 -9.51 -4.25 33.24
C GLY A 10 -10.29 -3.87 31.99
N VAL A 11 -9.62 -3.24 31.05
CA VAL A 11 -10.19 -2.97 29.71
C VAL A 11 -10.50 -4.33 29.09
N ALA A 12 -11.76 -4.59 28.76
CA ALA A 12 -12.14 -5.83 28.09
C ALA A 12 -11.39 -5.93 26.74
N ALA A 13 -10.89 -7.13 26.44
CA ALA A 13 -10.30 -7.40 25.12
C ALA A 13 -11.31 -7.08 24.02
N ALA A 14 -10.91 -6.27 23.04
CA ALA A 14 -11.74 -5.89 21.91
C ALA A 14 -11.15 -6.47 20.64
N GLU A 15 -12.00 -6.74 19.65
CA GLU A 15 -11.60 -7.03 18.29
C GLU A 15 -11.55 -5.72 17.49
N ILE A 16 -10.43 -5.47 16.81
CA ILE A 16 -10.16 -4.24 16.05
C ILE A 16 -9.99 -4.62 14.58
N LYS A 17 -10.92 -4.19 13.73
CA LYS A 17 -10.83 -4.42 12.29
C LYS A 17 -10.01 -3.33 11.61
N VAL A 18 -8.90 -3.75 10.99
CA VAL A 18 -7.96 -2.88 10.29
C VAL A 18 -7.96 -3.18 8.80
N LEU A 19 -8.31 -2.18 8.00
CA LEU A 19 -8.19 -2.23 6.53
C LEU A 19 -6.87 -1.61 6.11
N THR A 20 -6.02 -2.32 5.36
CA THR A 20 -4.70 -1.79 4.96
C THR A 20 -4.44 -1.94 3.47
N ALA A 21 -3.92 -0.86 2.87
CA ALA A 21 -3.33 -0.94 1.53
C ALA A 21 -2.04 -1.77 1.54
N GLY A 22 -1.77 -2.45 0.43
CA GLY A 22 -0.66 -3.42 0.31
C GLY A 22 0.71 -2.88 0.70
N ALA A 23 0.98 -1.61 0.43
CA ALA A 23 2.26 -0.97 0.72
C ALA A 23 2.64 -0.96 2.21
N PHE A 24 1.66 -0.98 3.13
CA PHE A 24 1.89 -0.95 4.57
C PHE A 24 1.65 -2.31 5.26
N LYS A 25 1.14 -3.30 4.53
CA LYS A 25 0.79 -4.62 5.06
C LYS A 25 1.94 -5.27 5.84
N GLN A 26 3.15 -5.29 5.27
CA GLN A 26 4.30 -5.97 5.89
C GLN A 26 4.68 -5.34 7.24
N VAL A 27 4.54 -4.04 7.36
CA VAL A 27 4.77 -3.33 8.63
C VAL A 27 3.74 -3.77 9.68
N LEU A 28 2.46 -3.83 9.31
CA LEU A 28 1.41 -4.27 10.23
C LEU A 28 1.55 -5.73 10.65
N LEU A 29 1.98 -6.63 9.76
CA LEU A 29 2.24 -8.03 10.10
C LEU A 29 3.31 -8.20 11.18
N VAL A 30 4.25 -7.25 11.30
CA VAL A 30 5.26 -7.24 12.37
C VAL A 30 4.72 -6.57 13.64
N LEU A 31 3.96 -5.49 13.52
CA LEU A 31 3.51 -4.70 14.67
C LEU A 31 2.30 -5.30 15.38
N VAL A 32 1.38 -5.93 14.66
CA VAL A 32 0.12 -6.45 15.21
C VAL A 32 0.35 -7.47 16.33
N PRO A 33 1.22 -8.49 16.20
CA PRO A 33 1.45 -9.45 17.27
C PRO A 33 1.96 -8.81 18.56
N GLU A 34 2.80 -7.79 18.46
CA GLU A 34 3.30 -7.08 19.63
C GLU A 34 2.22 -6.23 20.29
N PHE A 35 1.40 -5.55 19.49
CA PHE A 35 0.24 -4.79 19.98
C PHE A 35 -0.76 -5.71 20.69
N GLU A 36 -1.11 -6.86 20.10
CA GLU A 36 -2.03 -7.83 20.71
C GLU A 36 -1.49 -8.35 22.05
N LYS A 37 -0.18 -8.66 22.10
CA LYS A 37 0.49 -9.11 23.33
C LYS A 37 0.47 -8.06 24.43
N GLN A 38 0.68 -6.79 24.08
CA GLN A 38 0.71 -5.69 25.07
C GLN A 38 -0.66 -5.29 25.57
N THR A 39 -1.68 -5.38 24.73
CA THR A 39 -2.99 -4.81 25.03
C THR A 39 -4.06 -5.86 25.34
N GLY A 40 -3.86 -7.10 24.91
CA GLY A 40 -4.86 -8.16 24.97
C GLY A 40 -5.96 -8.04 23.91
N HIS A 41 -5.95 -6.97 23.09
CA HIS A 41 -6.87 -6.82 21.96
C HIS A 41 -6.55 -7.81 20.85
N LYS A 42 -7.51 -8.04 19.94
CA LYS A 42 -7.32 -8.82 18.71
C LYS A 42 -7.45 -7.93 17.50
N VAL A 43 -6.58 -8.11 16.51
CA VAL A 43 -6.59 -7.34 15.27
C VAL A 43 -6.99 -8.22 14.10
N ILE A 44 -8.09 -7.88 13.45
CA ILE A 44 -8.51 -8.47 12.18
C ILE A 44 -7.93 -7.61 11.07
N LEU A 45 -6.84 -8.08 10.47
CA LEU A 45 -6.13 -7.35 9.42
C LEU A 45 -6.59 -7.81 8.04
N GLU A 46 -7.24 -6.92 7.30
CA GLU A 46 -7.65 -7.15 5.92
C GLU A 46 -6.85 -6.26 4.96
N ASN A 47 -6.38 -6.85 3.86
CA ASN A 47 -5.54 -6.17 2.89
C ASN A 47 -6.13 -6.21 1.49
N ASP A 48 -6.10 -5.06 0.80
CA ASP A 48 -6.52 -4.94 -0.59
C ASP A 48 -5.82 -3.74 -1.26
N THR A 49 -6.15 -3.45 -2.52
CA THR A 49 -5.74 -2.19 -3.18
C THR A 49 -6.46 -1.00 -2.55
N VAL A 50 -5.85 0.20 -2.65
CA VAL A 50 -6.49 1.44 -2.17
C VAL A 50 -7.87 1.63 -2.81
N GLY A 51 -7.99 1.36 -4.11
CA GLY A 51 -9.25 1.52 -4.83
C GLY A 51 -10.34 0.54 -4.36
N ALA A 52 -9.98 -0.73 -4.11
CA ALA A 52 -10.92 -1.72 -3.59
C ALA A 52 -11.38 -1.36 -2.17
N LEU A 53 -10.45 -0.98 -1.29
CA LEU A 53 -10.77 -0.54 0.07
C LEU A 53 -11.64 0.72 0.09
N THR A 54 -11.35 1.69 -0.80
CA THR A 54 -12.19 2.88 -0.94
C THR A 54 -13.64 2.52 -1.29
N LYS A 55 -13.84 1.63 -2.26
CA LYS A 55 -15.19 1.15 -2.64
C LYS A 55 -15.89 0.43 -1.49
N ARG A 56 -15.18 -0.42 -0.75
CA ARG A 56 -15.72 -1.13 0.42
C ARG A 56 -16.20 -0.15 1.50
N ILE A 57 -15.37 0.86 1.83
CA ILE A 57 -15.68 1.89 2.82
C ILE A 57 -16.86 2.76 2.35
N GLU A 58 -16.89 3.15 1.08
CA GLU A 58 -18.01 3.89 0.50
C GLU A 58 -19.31 3.08 0.56
N GLY A 59 -19.23 1.78 0.32
CA GLY A 59 -20.33 0.83 0.42
C GLY A 59 -20.83 0.58 1.84
N GLY A 60 -20.20 1.19 2.86
CA GLY A 60 -20.64 1.09 4.25
C GLY A 60 -20.05 -0.08 5.03
N GLU A 61 -18.97 -0.69 4.55
CA GLU A 61 -18.29 -1.72 5.33
C GLU A 61 -17.78 -1.17 6.66
N ALA A 62 -18.07 -1.89 7.75
CA ALA A 62 -17.63 -1.53 9.08
C ALA A 62 -16.14 -1.82 9.26
N PHE A 63 -15.42 -0.89 9.87
CA PHE A 63 -14.02 -1.00 10.25
C PHE A 63 -13.71 -0.03 11.40
N ASP A 64 -12.62 -0.28 12.12
CA ASP A 64 -12.16 0.60 13.19
C ASP A 64 -11.01 1.51 12.73
N LEU A 65 -10.12 1.00 11.87
CA LEU A 65 -8.97 1.72 11.37
C LEU A 65 -8.70 1.40 9.90
N ALA A 66 -8.32 2.41 9.11
CA ALA A 66 -7.89 2.21 7.74
C ALA A 66 -6.52 2.85 7.47
N VAL A 67 -5.61 2.09 6.85
CA VAL A 67 -4.28 2.57 6.41
C VAL A 67 -4.27 2.70 4.90
N LEU A 68 -4.39 3.94 4.44
CA LEU A 68 -4.57 4.29 3.04
C LEU A 68 -3.61 5.41 2.61
N THR A 69 -3.62 5.74 1.32
CA THR A 69 -2.89 6.90 0.83
C THR A 69 -3.53 8.21 1.31
N PRO A 70 -2.74 9.31 1.44
CA PRO A 70 -3.28 10.61 1.83
C PRO A 70 -4.46 11.09 0.97
N ALA A 71 -4.41 10.86 -0.35
CA ALA A 71 -5.49 11.22 -1.26
C ALA A 71 -6.79 10.49 -0.91
N ALA A 72 -6.74 9.16 -0.78
CA ALA A 72 -7.91 8.34 -0.44
C ALA A 72 -8.49 8.72 0.95
N VAL A 73 -7.61 8.99 1.94
CA VAL A 73 -8.08 9.43 3.27
C VAL A 73 -8.79 10.78 3.17
N ASN A 74 -8.26 11.74 2.40
CA ASN A 74 -8.89 13.04 2.22
C ASN A 74 -10.27 12.92 1.56
N ASP A 75 -10.37 12.13 0.48
CA ASP A 75 -11.63 11.94 -0.25
C ASP A 75 -12.69 11.25 0.63
N LEU A 76 -12.33 10.21 1.35
CA LEU A 76 -13.23 9.51 2.28
C LEU A 76 -13.60 10.39 3.48
N SER A 77 -12.69 11.22 3.99
CA SER A 77 -12.98 12.19 5.05
C SER A 77 -13.99 13.24 4.59
N ALA A 78 -13.83 13.76 3.36
CA ALA A 78 -14.81 14.70 2.78
C ALA A 78 -16.21 14.08 2.62
N LYS A 79 -16.28 12.75 2.48
CA LYS A 79 -17.53 11.96 2.43
C LYS A 79 -18.03 11.53 3.83
N GLY A 80 -17.42 12.01 4.91
CA GLY A 80 -17.82 11.69 6.28
C GLY A 80 -17.58 10.24 6.70
N LYS A 81 -16.66 9.51 6.04
CA LYS A 81 -16.37 8.11 6.34
C LYS A 81 -15.35 7.92 7.48
N PHE A 82 -14.68 8.98 7.90
CA PHE A 82 -13.74 8.99 9.02
C PHE A 82 -14.14 10.03 10.07
N VAL A 83 -13.77 9.78 11.30
CA VAL A 83 -13.91 10.76 12.39
C VAL A 83 -13.05 11.98 12.08
N ALA A 84 -13.61 13.17 12.19
CA ALA A 84 -12.89 14.41 11.95
C ALA A 84 -11.64 14.51 12.85
N GLY A 85 -10.50 14.88 12.26
CA GLY A 85 -9.24 15.02 13.00
C GLY A 85 -8.52 13.70 13.33
N SER A 86 -9.08 12.53 13.00
CA SER A 86 -8.46 11.22 13.29
C SER A 86 -7.28 10.86 12.38
N ARG A 87 -7.03 11.62 11.33
CA ARG A 87 -5.94 11.33 10.38
C ARG A 87 -4.56 11.51 11.02
N THR A 88 -3.73 10.46 10.90
CA THR A 88 -2.32 10.49 11.32
C THR A 88 -1.43 9.93 10.21
N ASN A 89 -0.28 10.57 9.95
CA ASN A 89 0.70 10.06 9.00
C ASN A 89 1.58 9.01 9.70
N LEU A 90 1.55 7.77 9.19
CA LEU A 90 2.30 6.65 9.78
C LEU A 90 3.70 6.51 9.21
N GLY A 91 3.91 6.86 7.95
CA GLY A 91 5.21 6.71 7.30
C GLY A 91 5.20 7.11 5.83
N ARG A 92 6.33 6.86 5.18
CA ARG A 92 6.50 7.01 3.72
C ARG A 92 7.01 5.70 3.15
N VAL A 93 6.49 5.32 2.00
CA VAL A 93 6.93 4.13 1.26
C VAL A 93 7.55 4.58 -0.06
N GLY A 94 8.78 4.17 -0.31
CA GLY A 94 9.45 4.39 -1.60
C GLY A 94 8.99 3.35 -2.63
N VAL A 95 8.96 3.74 -3.90
CA VAL A 95 8.83 2.81 -5.03
C VAL A 95 10.25 2.50 -5.53
N GLY A 96 10.60 1.22 -5.57
CA GLY A 96 11.90 0.75 -6.05
C GLY A 96 11.79 0.11 -7.44
N VAL A 97 12.94 -0.13 -8.07
CA VAL A 97 13.06 -0.91 -9.30
C VAL A 97 13.58 -2.29 -8.95
N VAL A 98 12.96 -3.32 -9.51
CA VAL A 98 13.40 -4.71 -9.35
C VAL A 98 13.76 -5.31 -10.70
N VAL A 99 14.80 -6.15 -10.70
CA VAL A 99 15.24 -7.00 -11.82
C VAL A 99 15.35 -8.43 -11.34
N LYS A 100 15.32 -9.39 -12.26
CA LYS A 100 15.55 -10.79 -11.90
C LYS A 100 16.96 -10.96 -11.30
N GLU A 101 17.09 -11.86 -10.35
CA GLU A 101 18.38 -12.20 -9.77
C GLU A 101 19.38 -12.62 -10.86
N GLY A 102 20.61 -12.09 -10.78
CA GLY A 102 21.66 -12.28 -11.79
C GLY A 102 21.53 -11.41 -13.04
N ALA A 103 20.42 -10.71 -13.26
CA ALA A 103 20.30 -9.76 -14.37
C ALA A 103 21.10 -8.48 -14.11
N PRO A 104 21.60 -7.81 -15.17
CA PRO A 104 22.28 -6.52 -15.03
C PRO A 104 21.38 -5.49 -14.34
N LYS A 105 21.92 -4.82 -13.31
CA LYS A 105 21.20 -3.74 -12.63
C LYS A 105 21.18 -2.51 -13.54
N PRO A 106 20.02 -1.88 -13.77
CA PRO A 106 19.96 -0.65 -14.55
C PRO A 106 20.64 0.49 -13.80
N ASP A 107 21.19 1.44 -14.55
CA ASP A 107 21.66 2.70 -13.99
C ASP A 107 20.47 3.57 -13.58
N LEU A 108 20.38 3.89 -12.28
CA LEU A 108 19.34 4.72 -11.69
C LEU A 108 19.93 5.97 -11.00
N SER A 109 21.17 6.35 -11.34
CA SER A 109 21.90 7.44 -10.69
C SER A 109 21.32 8.82 -10.97
N SER A 110 20.52 8.94 -12.04
CA SER A 110 19.85 10.19 -12.41
C SER A 110 18.48 9.92 -13.04
N VAL A 111 17.65 10.97 -13.15
CA VAL A 111 16.36 10.89 -13.85
C VAL A 111 16.55 10.46 -15.30
N ASP A 112 17.56 10.97 -15.99
CA ASP A 112 17.84 10.62 -17.38
C ASP A 112 18.36 9.19 -17.52
N ALA A 113 19.15 8.69 -16.56
CA ALA A 113 19.56 7.29 -16.52
C ALA A 113 18.34 6.37 -16.32
N PHE A 114 17.45 6.72 -15.41
CA PHE A 114 16.20 5.98 -15.20
C PHE A 114 15.31 5.98 -16.44
N LYS A 115 15.15 7.12 -17.12
CA LYS A 115 14.42 7.19 -18.40
C LYS A 115 15.02 6.25 -19.43
N ARG A 116 16.35 6.28 -19.61
CA ARG A 116 17.04 5.36 -20.54
C ARG A 116 16.80 3.90 -20.18
N ALA A 117 16.84 3.54 -18.90
CA ALA A 117 16.57 2.18 -18.44
C ALA A 117 15.14 1.73 -18.80
N LEU A 118 14.14 2.59 -18.56
CA LEU A 118 12.74 2.32 -18.93
C LEU A 118 12.56 2.15 -20.44
N LEU A 119 13.21 2.99 -21.25
CA LEU A 119 13.12 2.94 -22.71
C LEU A 119 13.82 1.70 -23.28
N ALA A 120 14.97 1.31 -22.74
CA ALA A 120 15.76 0.17 -23.17
C ALA A 120 15.14 -1.18 -22.80
N ALA A 121 14.41 -1.26 -21.68
CA ALA A 121 13.79 -2.49 -21.21
C ALA A 121 12.79 -3.04 -22.25
N LYS A 122 12.80 -4.35 -22.46
CA LYS A 122 11.85 -5.04 -23.36
C LYS A 122 10.44 -5.09 -22.79
N SER A 123 10.33 -5.12 -21.47
CA SER A 123 9.05 -5.12 -20.75
C SER A 123 9.21 -4.51 -19.36
N VAL A 124 8.13 -3.84 -18.89
CA VAL A 124 8.08 -3.18 -17.57
C VAL A 124 6.82 -3.64 -16.86
N ALA A 125 6.96 -4.27 -15.68
CA ALA A 125 5.83 -4.70 -14.87
C ALA A 125 5.56 -3.70 -13.76
N TYR A 126 4.30 -3.35 -13.54
CA TYR A 126 3.85 -2.58 -12.39
C TYR A 126 2.37 -2.86 -12.10
N ILE A 127 1.91 -2.50 -10.91
CA ILE A 127 0.51 -2.70 -10.52
C ILE A 127 -0.41 -1.92 -11.47
N ASP A 128 -1.48 -2.56 -11.90
CA ASP A 128 -2.48 -1.92 -12.75
C ASP A 128 -3.11 -0.71 -12.05
N PRO A 129 -2.94 0.51 -12.56
CA PRO A 129 -3.59 1.69 -11.99
C PRO A 129 -5.11 1.60 -12.01
N ALA A 130 -5.71 0.89 -12.98
CA ALA A 130 -7.16 0.69 -13.06
C ALA A 130 -7.69 -0.22 -11.93
N ALA A 131 -6.86 -1.12 -11.40
CA ALA A 131 -7.18 -1.91 -10.20
C ALA A 131 -7.08 -1.08 -8.88
N GLY A 132 -6.73 0.21 -8.97
CA GLY A 132 -6.62 1.10 -7.81
C GLY A 132 -5.37 0.87 -6.94
N GLY A 133 -4.35 0.22 -7.49
CA GLY A 133 -3.07 0.03 -6.81
C GLY A 133 -2.27 1.33 -6.70
N SER A 134 -1.94 1.75 -5.48
CA SER A 134 -1.27 3.05 -5.23
C SER A 134 0.08 3.19 -5.93
N SER A 135 0.88 2.12 -5.97
CA SER A 135 2.16 2.12 -6.69
C SER A 135 1.96 2.22 -8.22
N GLY A 136 0.94 1.53 -8.75
CA GLY A 136 0.61 1.59 -10.16
C GLY A 136 0.14 2.97 -10.61
N ILE A 137 -0.73 3.61 -9.83
CA ILE A 137 -1.18 4.99 -10.05
C ILE A 137 0.04 5.94 -10.05
N TYR A 138 0.93 5.78 -9.05
CA TYR A 138 2.15 6.57 -8.96
C TYR A 138 3.07 6.35 -10.18
N VAL A 139 3.35 5.09 -10.54
CA VAL A 139 4.23 4.76 -11.69
C VAL A 139 3.64 5.29 -12.99
N SER A 140 2.35 5.10 -13.23
CA SER A 140 1.68 5.63 -14.43
C SER A 140 1.84 7.16 -14.54
N GLY A 141 1.57 7.88 -13.46
CA GLY A 141 1.77 9.33 -13.42
C GLY A 141 3.25 9.76 -13.52
N LEU A 142 4.17 8.94 -13.05
CA LEU A 142 5.60 9.17 -13.19
C LEU A 142 6.05 9.03 -14.66
N LEU A 143 5.57 8.00 -15.37
CA LEU A 143 5.85 7.82 -16.80
C LEU A 143 5.37 9.01 -17.63
N ASP A 144 4.20 9.56 -17.32
CA ASP A 144 3.67 10.76 -17.98
C ASP A 144 4.56 11.99 -17.68
N LYS A 145 4.95 12.20 -16.41
CA LYS A 145 5.86 13.28 -16.01
C LYS A 145 7.25 13.19 -16.65
N LEU A 146 7.76 11.97 -16.82
CA LEU A 146 9.04 11.71 -17.46
C LEU A 146 8.97 11.86 -18.99
N GLY A 147 7.79 11.92 -19.58
CA GLY A 147 7.58 11.99 -21.02
C GLY A 147 7.93 10.71 -21.76
N VAL A 148 7.85 9.55 -21.09
CA VAL A 148 8.17 8.22 -21.68
C VAL A 148 6.96 7.28 -21.72
N ALA A 149 5.79 7.79 -21.40
CA ALA A 149 4.58 6.97 -21.30
C ALA A 149 4.19 6.31 -22.64
N ALA A 150 4.36 7.02 -23.75
CA ALA A 150 4.02 6.51 -25.09
C ALA A 150 4.85 5.26 -25.46
N GLU A 151 6.12 5.21 -25.06
CA GLU A 151 7.04 4.12 -25.36
C GLU A 151 6.96 2.98 -24.32
N VAL A 152 6.64 3.29 -23.08
CA VAL A 152 6.65 2.30 -22.00
C VAL A 152 5.30 1.58 -21.86
N LYS A 153 4.17 2.28 -21.98
CA LYS A 153 2.83 1.67 -21.86
C LYS A 153 2.56 0.50 -22.81
N PRO A 154 2.99 0.53 -24.10
CA PRO A 154 2.78 -0.60 -25.02
C PRO A 154 3.51 -1.90 -24.62
N LYS A 155 4.59 -1.79 -23.85
CA LYS A 155 5.37 -2.94 -23.33
C LYS A 155 5.15 -3.20 -21.84
N ALA A 156 4.15 -2.55 -21.24
CA ALA A 156 3.82 -2.74 -19.84
C ALA A 156 3.13 -4.08 -19.59
N LYS A 157 3.52 -4.73 -18.51
CA LYS A 157 2.85 -5.88 -17.90
C LYS A 157 2.11 -5.40 -16.66
N LEU A 158 0.81 -5.17 -16.80
CA LEU A 158 -0.02 -4.67 -15.72
C LEU A 158 -0.44 -5.83 -14.80
N ILE A 159 -0.15 -5.70 -13.52
CA ILE A 159 -0.43 -6.70 -12.48
C ILE A 159 -1.66 -6.23 -11.69
N PRO A 160 -2.73 -6.99 -11.62
CA PRO A 160 -3.98 -6.54 -10.97
C PRO A 160 -3.84 -6.38 -9.45
N GLY A 161 -2.84 -7.02 -8.84
CA GLY A 161 -2.55 -6.95 -7.41
C GLY A 161 -1.42 -7.89 -7.03
N GLY A 162 -0.98 -7.86 -5.77
CA GLY A 162 0.10 -8.71 -5.27
C GLY A 162 1.50 -8.09 -5.42
N ALA A 163 2.52 -8.94 -5.46
CA ALA A 163 3.93 -8.53 -5.48
C ALA A 163 4.50 -8.56 -6.90
N VAL A 164 4.76 -7.41 -7.49
CA VAL A 164 5.41 -7.28 -8.81
C VAL A 164 6.73 -8.05 -8.86
N ALA A 165 7.48 -8.08 -7.74
CA ALA A 165 8.76 -8.79 -7.64
C ALA A 165 8.65 -10.30 -7.96
N GLU A 166 7.53 -10.95 -7.64
CA GLU A 166 7.30 -12.37 -7.95
C GLU A 166 7.21 -12.60 -9.46
N HIS A 167 6.57 -11.69 -10.19
CA HIS A 167 6.49 -11.74 -11.67
C HIS A 167 7.88 -11.55 -12.31
N ILE A 168 8.70 -10.66 -11.73
CA ILE A 168 10.07 -10.46 -12.18
C ILE A 168 10.93 -11.70 -11.90
N ALA A 169 10.80 -12.30 -10.71
CA ALA A 169 11.53 -13.53 -10.35
C ALA A 169 11.22 -14.69 -11.32
N ARG A 170 9.96 -14.81 -11.77
CA ARG A 170 9.55 -15.79 -12.77
C ARG A 170 9.97 -15.42 -14.20
N GLY A 171 10.56 -14.24 -14.43
CA GLY A 171 10.99 -13.77 -15.75
C GLY A 171 9.85 -13.30 -16.66
N GLU A 172 8.69 -12.96 -16.09
CA GLU A 172 7.51 -12.49 -16.85
C GLU A 172 7.70 -11.07 -17.38
N ALA A 173 8.59 -10.28 -16.79
CA ALA A 173 9.03 -9.00 -17.31
C ALA A 173 10.49 -8.73 -16.91
N GLU A 174 11.12 -7.79 -17.62
CA GLU A 174 12.54 -7.46 -17.43
C GLU A 174 12.75 -6.49 -16.26
N LEU A 175 11.91 -5.46 -16.16
CA LEU A 175 11.90 -4.51 -15.06
C LEU A 175 10.55 -4.55 -14.34
N GLY A 176 10.59 -4.36 -13.00
CA GLY A 176 9.42 -4.18 -12.19
C GLY A 176 9.54 -2.96 -11.29
#